data_702b44026919a5049c30019358fa9c30
#
_entry.id   702b44026919a5049c30019358fa9c30
#
_cell.length_a   1.000
_cell.length_b   1.000
_cell.length_c   1.000
_cell.angle_alpha   90.00
_cell.angle_beta   90.00
_cell.angle_gamma   90.00
#
_symmetry.space_group_name_H-M   'P 1'
#
loop_
_entity.id
_entity.type
_entity.pdbx_description
1 polymer ?
#
loop_
_entity_poly.entity_id
_entity_poly.type
_entity_poly.pdbx_seq_one_letter_code
_entity_poly.pdbx_strand_id
1 'polypeptide(L)'
;MTLIELPIGTKWNTRIAAAICYDTTNLDLVADLHGRSDMFLVAALNQDVQTFDNMVAALHFRMYQPVLLTNSGEFGGSTAQVPLPKHERLSAHVHGNQQDAVSVFEVDPSLFKSISAAKAPLAGYKGRPR
;
A
#
# COMPACT_ATOMS: atom_id res chain seq x y z
N MET A 1 11.91 11.06 -2.48
CA MET A 1 10.58 10.59 -2.10
C MET A 1 9.65 11.76 -1.89
N THR A 2 8.42 11.66 -2.33
CA THR A 2 7.43 12.73 -2.26
C THR A 2 6.30 12.32 -1.33
N LEU A 3 5.98 13.16 -0.36
CA LEU A 3 4.78 13.06 0.45
C LEU A 3 3.76 14.07 -0.07
N ILE A 4 2.60 13.57 -0.48
CA ILE A 4 1.51 14.38 -1.04
C ILE A 4 0.39 14.41 0.00
N GLU A 5 -0.08 15.60 0.34
CA GLU A 5 -1.25 15.77 1.18
C GLU A 5 -2.48 16.08 0.32
N LEU A 6 -3.50 15.26 0.43
CA LEU A 6 -4.78 15.47 -0.22
C LEU A 6 -5.87 15.74 0.80
N PRO A 7 -6.63 16.84 0.65
CA PRO A 7 -7.77 17.10 1.51
C PRO A 7 -8.88 16.07 1.25
N ILE A 8 -9.40 15.49 2.31
CA ILE A 8 -10.55 14.59 2.26
C ILE A 8 -11.68 15.18 3.10
N GLY A 9 -12.68 15.70 2.42
CA GLY A 9 -13.76 16.43 3.08
C GLY A 9 -13.25 17.70 3.77
N THR A 10 -13.91 18.12 4.84
CA THR A 10 -13.61 19.37 5.56
C THR A 10 -12.76 19.17 6.82
N LYS A 11 -12.47 17.93 7.21
CA LYS A 11 -11.94 17.64 8.54
C LYS A 11 -10.53 17.09 8.59
N TRP A 12 -9.95 16.65 7.48
CA TRP A 12 -8.64 15.97 7.50
C TRP A 12 -8.00 15.83 6.13
N ASN A 13 -6.68 15.66 6.14
CA ASN A 13 -5.88 15.40 4.95
C ASN A 13 -5.41 13.95 4.97
N THR A 14 -5.31 13.32 3.81
CA THR A 14 -4.65 12.04 3.63
C THR A 14 -3.25 12.29 3.11
N ARG A 15 -2.28 11.67 3.75
CA ARG A 15 -0.87 11.76 3.37
C ARG A 15 -0.50 10.54 2.55
N ILE A 16 -0.19 10.77 1.30
CA ILE A 16 0.18 9.73 0.34
C ILE A 16 1.69 9.79 0.13
N ALA A 17 2.38 8.71 0.42
CA ALA A 17 3.77 8.54 0.05
C ALA A 17 3.87 7.82 -1.29
N ALA A 18 4.83 8.22 -2.12
CA ALA A 18 5.10 7.58 -3.39
C ALA A 18 6.57 7.15 -3.49
N ALA A 19 6.79 5.98 -4.04
CA ALA A 19 8.11 5.42 -4.31
C ALA A 19 8.17 4.77 -5.69
N ILE A 20 9.37 4.59 -6.19
CA ILE A 20 9.60 3.99 -7.50
C ILE A 20 10.35 2.66 -7.32
N CYS A 21 9.73 1.60 -7.80
CA CYS A 21 10.33 0.28 -7.95
C CYS A 21 11.09 -0.17 -6.68
N TYR A 22 12.40 -0.38 -6.78
CA TYR A 22 13.25 -0.87 -5.69
C TYR A 22 13.43 0.08 -4.51
N ASP A 23 13.01 1.35 -4.60
CA ASP A 23 13.01 2.24 -3.43
C ASP A 23 12.18 1.64 -2.28
N THR A 24 11.16 0.83 -2.63
CA THR A 24 10.29 0.15 -1.67
C THR A 24 10.97 -0.96 -0.88
N THR A 25 12.11 -1.44 -1.33
CA THR A 25 12.92 -2.45 -0.60
C THR A 25 13.83 -1.80 0.45
N ASN A 26 13.95 -0.48 0.45
CA ASN A 26 14.74 0.25 1.42
C ASN A 26 14.02 0.29 2.78
N LEU A 27 14.52 -0.46 3.74
CA LEU A 27 13.93 -0.58 5.07
C LEU A 27 13.94 0.75 5.85
N ASP A 28 14.94 1.59 5.65
CA ASP A 28 15.02 2.89 6.32
C ASP A 28 13.94 3.82 5.78
N LEU A 29 13.68 3.78 4.48
CA LEU A 29 12.58 4.52 3.86
C LEU A 29 11.22 4.09 4.43
N VAL A 30 11.00 2.80 4.52
CA VAL A 30 9.75 2.23 5.07
C VAL A 30 9.59 2.63 6.54
N ALA A 31 10.67 2.57 7.32
CA ALA A 31 10.66 2.96 8.72
C ALA A 31 10.37 4.46 8.89
N ASP A 32 10.96 5.31 8.07
CA ASP A 32 10.70 6.77 8.09
C ASP A 32 9.27 7.13 7.73
N LEU A 33 8.64 6.37 6.83
CA LEU A 33 7.26 6.57 6.42
C LEU A 33 6.22 6.06 7.42
N HIS A 34 6.61 5.13 8.26
CA HIS A 34 5.71 4.54 9.24
C HIS A 34 5.13 5.59 10.18
N GLY A 35 3.81 5.73 10.20
CA GLY A 35 3.09 6.75 10.96
C GLY A 35 3.14 8.17 10.38
N ARG A 36 3.86 8.39 9.26
CA ARG A 36 3.91 9.68 8.56
C ARG A 36 3.07 9.71 7.29
N SER A 37 2.78 8.54 6.71
CA SER A 37 1.88 8.38 5.58
C SER A 37 0.64 7.59 5.96
N ASP A 38 -0.42 7.76 5.20
CA ASP A 38 -1.70 7.09 5.37
C ASP A 38 -1.98 6.12 4.20
N MET A 39 -1.23 6.26 3.11
CA MET A 39 -1.28 5.40 1.92
C MET A 39 0.08 5.39 1.24
N PHE A 40 0.44 4.27 0.61
CA PHE A 40 1.70 4.12 -0.10
C PHE A 40 1.46 3.68 -1.54
N LEU A 41 1.96 4.47 -2.48
CA LEU A 41 1.88 4.20 -3.91
C LEU A 41 3.25 3.80 -4.43
N VAL A 42 3.29 2.77 -5.26
CA VAL A 42 4.51 2.27 -5.88
C VAL A 42 4.32 2.17 -7.38
N ALA A 43 5.17 2.84 -8.14
CA ALA A 43 5.27 2.66 -9.58
C ALA A 43 6.46 1.75 -9.90
N ALA A 44 6.23 0.68 -10.63
CA ALA A 44 7.27 -0.29 -10.97
C ALA A 44 7.31 -0.61 -12.47
N LEU A 45 8.49 -1.00 -12.91
CA LEU A 45 8.74 -1.68 -14.18
C LEU A 45 9.57 -2.91 -13.83
N ASN A 46 8.91 -4.01 -13.47
CA ASN A 46 9.59 -5.16 -12.90
C ASN A 46 9.03 -6.49 -13.40
N GLN A 47 9.93 -7.38 -13.77
CA GLN A 47 9.61 -8.75 -14.23
C GLN A 47 9.36 -9.71 -13.06
N ASP A 48 9.95 -9.43 -11.90
CA ASP A 48 9.81 -10.27 -10.70
C ASP A 48 8.52 -9.91 -9.94
N VAL A 49 7.40 -10.22 -10.56
CA VAL A 49 6.06 -9.95 -10.04
C VAL A 49 5.87 -10.58 -8.67
N GLN A 50 6.35 -11.80 -8.47
CA GLN A 50 6.15 -12.54 -7.22
C GLN A 50 6.84 -11.86 -6.02
N THR A 51 8.06 -11.37 -6.23
CA THR A 51 8.77 -10.65 -5.16
C THR A 51 8.05 -9.36 -4.81
N PHE A 52 7.53 -8.63 -5.79
CA PHE A 52 6.79 -7.40 -5.54
C PHE A 52 5.42 -7.64 -4.90
N ASP A 53 4.71 -8.70 -5.28
CA ASP A 53 3.47 -9.11 -4.59
C ASP A 53 3.73 -9.41 -3.11
N ASN A 54 4.77 -10.17 -2.82
CA ASN A 54 5.15 -10.49 -1.44
C ASN A 54 5.56 -9.23 -0.65
N MET A 55 6.26 -8.31 -1.31
CA MET A 55 6.66 -7.04 -0.71
C MET A 55 5.45 -6.17 -0.37
N VAL A 56 4.50 -6.00 -1.29
CA VAL A 56 3.26 -5.24 -1.04
C VAL A 56 2.47 -5.88 0.09
N ALA A 57 2.37 -7.22 0.10
CA ALA A 57 1.73 -7.97 1.17
C ALA A 57 2.41 -7.75 2.53
N ALA A 58 3.73 -7.66 2.58
CA ALA A 58 4.46 -7.37 3.81
C ALA A 58 4.31 -5.90 4.24
N LEU A 59 4.40 -4.96 3.30
CA LEU A 59 4.35 -3.53 3.58
C LEU A 59 3.00 -3.08 4.12
N HIS A 60 1.87 -3.46 3.47
CA HIS A 60 0.55 -3.06 3.97
C HIS A 60 0.31 -3.56 5.39
N PHE A 61 0.83 -4.74 5.69
CA PHE A 61 0.71 -5.37 6.98
C PHE A 61 1.58 -4.69 8.06
N ARG A 62 2.80 -4.31 7.71
CA ARG A 62 3.75 -3.68 8.64
C ARG A 62 3.43 -2.21 8.89
N MET A 63 3.08 -1.49 7.84
CA MET A 63 2.78 -0.06 7.91
C MET A 63 1.33 0.20 8.35
N TYR A 64 0.48 -0.82 8.30
CA TYR A 64 -0.95 -0.74 8.57
C TYR A 64 -1.65 0.35 7.76
N GLN A 65 -1.38 0.37 6.49
CA GLN A 65 -1.96 1.30 5.53
C GLN A 65 -2.15 0.64 4.17
N PRO A 66 -3.03 1.18 3.31
CA PRO A 66 -3.13 0.73 1.93
C PRO A 66 -1.80 0.87 1.20
N VAL A 67 -1.41 -0.17 0.48
CA VAL A 67 -0.26 -0.18 -0.42
C VAL A 67 -0.73 -0.57 -1.82
N LEU A 68 -0.49 0.30 -2.78
CA LEU A 68 -0.88 0.13 -4.17
C LEU A 68 0.38 0.09 -5.03
N LEU A 69 0.52 -0.95 -5.80
CA LEU A 69 1.58 -1.13 -6.78
C LEU A 69 0.99 -1.10 -8.19
N THR A 70 1.52 -0.25 -9.04
CA THR A 70 1.30 -0.34 -10.49
C THR A 70 2.55 -0.85 -11.17
N ASN A 71 2.41 -1.87 -11.99
CA ASN A 71 3.50 -2.43 -12.80
C ASN A 71 3.16 -2.31 -14.28
N SER A 72 4.17 -2.47 -15.14
CA SER A 72 3.96 -2.50 -16.59
C SER A 72 2.96 -3.58 -17.00
N GLY A 73 2.09 -3.28 -17.95
CA GLY A 73 1.16 -4.25 -18.53
C GLY A 73 1.85 -5.43 -19.21
N GLU A 74 3.11 -5.26 -19.62
CA GLU A 74 3.94 -6.33 -20.16
C GLU A 74 4.15 -7.47 -19.16
N PHE A 75 4.42 -7.13 -17.91
CA PHE A 75 4.70 -8.09 -16.84
C PHE A 75 3.48 -8.38 -15.96
N GLY A 76 2.60 -7.42 -15.82
CA GLY A 76 1.46 -7.50 -14.91
C GLY A 76 1.85 -7.40 -13.43
N GLY A 77 1.01 -7.94 -12.56
CA GLY A 77 1.26 -7.90 -11.12
C GLY A 77 0.95 -6.54 -10.47
N SER A 78 0.18 -5.66 -11.14
CA SER A 78 -0.38 -4.51 -10.44
C SER A 78 -1.32 -4.99 -9.35
N THR A 79 -1.13 -4.50 -8.13
CA THR A 79 -1.85 -5.01 -6.97
C THR A 79 -2.17 -3.89 -5.97
N ALA A 80 -3.26 -4.05 -5.28
CA ALA A 80 -3.63 -3.17 -4.17
C ALA A 80 -4.02 -4.01 -2.96
N GLN A 81 -3.32 -3.78 -1.86
CA GLN A 81 -3.62 -4.42 -0.60
C GLN A 81 -3.91 -3.40 0.49
N VAL A 82 -4.92 -3.71 1.27
CA VAL A 82 -5.41 -2.85 2.36
C VAL A 82 -5.42 -3.64 3.67
N PRO A 83 -5.19 -3.01 4.82
CA PRO A 83 -5.13 -3.69 6.10
C PRO A 83 -6.54 -4.05 6.64
N LEU A 84 -7.33 -4.70 5.83
CA LEU A 84 -8.64 -5.25 6.16
C LEU A 84 -8.55 -6.71 6.61
N PRO A 85 -9.61 -7.27 7.22
CA PRO A 85 -9.60 -8.66 7.63
C PRO A 85 -9.47 -9.64 6.46
N LYS A 86 -8.59 -10.61 6.60
CA LYS A 86 -8.51 -11.83 5.75
C LYS A 86 -8.66 -11.59 4.23
N HIS A 87 -9.78 -12.05 3.66
CA HIS A 87 -10.05 -12.06 2.21
C HIS A 87 -10.31 -10.67 1.62
N GLU A 88 -10.57 -9.67 2.45
CA GLU A 88 -10.79 -8.28 2.00
C GLU A 88 -9.49 -7.51 1.79
N ARG A 89 -8.33 -8.10 2.12
CA ARG A 89 -7.03 -7.42 2.03
C ARG A 89 -6.61 -7.15 0.60
N LEU A 90 -6.86 -8.08 -0.29
CA LEU A 90 -6.55 -7.96 -1.71
C LEU A 90 -7.68 -7.23 -2.42
N SER A 91 -7.55 -5.92 -2.57
CA SER A 91 -8.59 -5.08 -3.19
C SER A 91 -8.54 -5.11 -4.70
N ALA A 92 -7.35 -5.28 -5.28
CA ALA A 92 -7.17 -5.44 -6.72
C ALA A 92 -5.90 -6.25 -7.01
N HIS A 93 -5.96 -7.05 -8.06
CA HIS A 93 -4.81 -7.75 -8.63
C HIS A 93 -4.99 -7.90 -10.14
N VAL A 94 -4.02 -7.45 -10.90
CA VAL A 94 -4.06 -7.50 -12.37
C VAL A 94 -2.98 -8.48 -12.84
N HIS A 95 -3.42 -9.57 -13.43
CA HIS A 95 -2.51 -10.50 -14.09
C HIS A 95 -1.93 -9.85 -15.35
N GLY A 96 -0.66 -10.10 -15.60
CA GLY A 96 0.00 -9.72 -16.84
C GLY A 96 -0.51 -10.53 -18.02
N ASN A 97 0.08 -10.40 -19.11
CA ASN A 97 -0.05 -11.04 -20.39
C ASN A 97 -0.11 -10.01 -21.53
N GLN A 98 0.77 -9.02 -21.43
CA GLN A 98 0.87 -7.95 -22.44
C GLN A 98 -0.47 -7.21 -22.66
N GLN A 99 -1.22 -7.02 -21.60
CA GLN A 99 -2.51 -6.33 -21.66
C GLN A 99 -2.48 -5.09 -20.77
N ASP A 100 -3.01 -4.01 -21.31
CA ASP A 100 -3.35 -2.86 -20.50
C ASP A 100 -4.63 -3.16 -19.73
N ALA A 101 -4.59 -2.91 -18.42
CA ALA A 101 -5.74 -3.10 -17.57
C ALA A 101 -5.88 -1.94 -16.57
N VAL A 102 -7.13 -1.57 -16.30
CA VAL A 102 -7.48 -0.60 -15.27
C VAL A 102 -8.43 -1.27 -14.31
N SER A 103 -8.06 -1.26 -13.03
CA SER A 103 -8.94 -1.70 -11.95
C SER A 103 -9.32 -0.49 -11.10
N VAL A 104 -10.59 -0.37 -10.77
CA VAL A 104 -11.11 0.70 -9.91
C VAL A 104 -11.67 0.07 -8.65
N PHE A 105 -11.26 0.59 -7.52
CA PHE A 105 -11.74 0.18 -6.20
C PHE A 105 -11.76 1.38 -5.26
N GLU A 106 -12.56 1.28 -4.22
CA GLU A 106 -12.71 2.33 -3.22
C GLU A 106 -11.86 1.99 -1.99
N VAL A 107 -11.14 2.98 -1.48
CA VAL A 107 -10.39 2.88 -0.22
C VAL A 107 -10.76 4.07 0.65
N ASP A 108 -11.21 3.81 1.86
CA ASP A 108 -11.41 4.83 2.87
C ASP A 108 -10.20 4.89 3.82
N PRO A 109 -9.30 5.86 3.64
CA PRO A 109 -8.11 5.98 4.48
C PRO A 109 -8.44 6.26 5.95
N SER A 110 -9.65 6.74 6.25
CA SER A 110 -10.06 7.04 7.63
C SER A 110 -10.06 5.82 8.52
N LEU A 111 -10.35 4.67 7.96
CA LEU A 111 -10.40 3.41 8.69
C LEU A 111 -9.04 3.02 9.31
N PHE A 112 -7.95 3.56 8.77
CA PHE A 112 -6.58 3.18 9.19
C PHE A 112 -5.87 4.28 9.98
N LYS A 113 -6.37 5.50 9.92
CA LYS A 113 -5.73 6.69 10.48
C LYS A 113 -5.58 6.66 12.00
N SER A 114 -6.59 6.18 12.71
CA SER A 114 -6.57 6.08 14.17
C SER A 114 -5.51 5.11 14.69
N ILE A 115 -5.22 4.08 13.91
CA ILE A 115 -4.24 3.05 14.26
C ILE A 115 -2.82 3.57 14.03
N SER A 116 -2.61 4.26 12.93
CA SER A 116 -1.33 4.92 12.63
C SER A 116 -1.01 6.01 13.64
N ALA A 117 -1.99 6.82 14.03
CA ALA A 117 -1.82 7.91 15.00
C ALA A 117 -1.55 7.42 16.42
N ALA A 118 -2.10 6.28 16.78
CA ALA A 118 -1.95 5.73 18.13
C ALA A 118 -0.54 5.23 18.44
N LYS A 119 0.40 5.27 17.49
CA LYS A 119 1.75 4.68 17.62
C LYS A 119 1.73 3.25 18.20
N ALA A 120 0.56 2.63 18.21
CA ALA A 120 0.37 1.29 18.72
C ALA A 120 0.77 0.34 17.59
N PRO A 121 2.02 -0.10 17.56
CA PRO A 121 2.42 -1.03 16.57
C PRO A 121 1.60 -2.24 16.79
N LEU A 122 0.88 -2.79 16.18
CA LEU A 122 0.50 -4.19 16.24
C LEU A 122 -0.29 -4.66 17.49
N ALA A 123 -0.22 -3.98 18.63
CA ALA A 123 -0.97 -4.37 19.82
C ALA A 123 -2.50 -4.27 19.63
N GLY A 124 -2.95 -3.36 18.80
CA GLY A 124 -4.37 -3.24 18.42
C GLY A 124 -4.73 -3.96 17.12
N TYR A 125 -3.80 -4.64 16.50
CA TYR A 125 -4.02 -5.32 15.24
C TYR A 125 -4.75 -6.65 15.44
N LYS A 126 -6.06 -6.57 15.57
CA LYS A 126 -6.92 -7.74 15.81
C LYS A 126 -6.92 -8.80 14.69
N GLY A 127 -6.38 -8.50 13.55
CA GLY A 127 -6.32 -9.41 12.42
C GLY A 127 -4.98 -10.12 12.23
N ARG A 128 -3.99 -9.85 13.07
CA ARG A 128 -2.69 -10.49 12.96
C ARG A 128 -2.75 -11.92 13.48
N PRO A 129 -2.44 -12.93 12.68
CA PRO A 129 -2.20 -14.26 13.23
C PRO A 129 -1.00 -14.18 14.17
N ARG A 130 -1.12 -14.70 15.32
CA ARG A 130 -0.01 -14.94 16.23
C ARG A 130 0.79 -16.14 15.77
#